data_da7a0d13c4fd0b7fdf9936e6507f2058
#
_entry.id   da7a0d13c4fd0b7fdf9936e6507f2058
#
_cell.length_a   1.000
_cell.length_b   1.000
_cell.length_c   1.000
_cell.angle_alpha   90.00
_cell.angle_beta   90.00
_cell.angle_gamma   90.00
#
_symmetry.space_group_name_H-M   'P 1'
#
loop_
_entity.id
_entity.type
_entity.pdbx_description
1 polymer ?
#
loop_
_entity_poly.entity_id
_entity_poly.type
_entity_poly.pdbx_seq_one_letter_code
_entity_poly.pdbx_strand_id
1 'polypeptide(L)'
;MTHLVSNVEILYPRINQCYRFCNQENKSVPCDPFEDGARYETKFRMDKDQAKSLYKAMATAYAERREKSWPEKLAMPFEQDEDDMFVGKAVLKGAYGKDATAKPKQYDAKSKELPEDFKLTTGSVGNIAVVFVPYNMRDNGVSLRLKAV
;
A
#
# COMPACT_ATOMS: atom_id res chain seq x y z
N MET A 1 3.08 9.43 -10.95
CA MET A 1 1.70 9.32 -11.46
C MET A 1 0.87 8.47 -10.50
N THR A 2 -0.26 8.98 -10.07
CA THR A 2 -1.12 8.28 -9.10
C THR A 2 -2.06 7.31 -9.81
N HIS A 3 -2.18 6.10 -9.27
CA HIS A 3 -3.12 5.07 -9.73
C HIS A 3 -4.20 4.85 -8.69
N LEU A 4 -5.45 4.72 -9.11
CA LEU A 4 -6.57 4.49 -8.22
C LEU A 4 -6.98 3.02 -8.27
N VAL A 5 -6.92 2.34 -7.12
CA VAL A 5 -7.42 0.98 -6.93
C VAL A 5 -8.84 1.10 -6.40
N SER A 6 -9.82 0.73 -7.23
CA SER A 6 -11.23 1.03 -6.95
C SER A 6 -12.01 -0.14 -6.38
N ASN A 7 -12.96 0.15 -5.50
CA ASN A 7 -13.93 -0.81 -4.95
C ASN A 7 -13.28 -2.03 -4.31
N VAL A 8 -12.28 -1.80 -3.48
CA VAL A 8 -11.59 -2.88 -2.76
C VAL A 8 -12.03 -2.90 -1.30
N GLU A 9 -12.01 -4.09 -0.69
CA GLU A 9 -12.24 -4.23 0.73
C GLU A 9 -10.96 -3.86 1.47
N ILE A 10 -11.06 -2.94 2.43
CA ILE A 10 -9.93 -2.44 3.19
C ILE A 10 -9.71 -3.32 4.40
N LEU A 11 -8.47 -3.80 4.58
CA LEU A 11 -8.09 -4.69 5.67
C LEU A 11 -7.01 -4.05 6.52
N TYR A 12 -7.19 -4.08 7.82
CA TYR A 12 -6.20 -3.62 8.81
C TYR A 12 -5.59 -2.25 8.47
N PRO A 13 -6.43 -1.20 8.28
CA PRO A 13 -5.90 0.11 7.92
C PRO A 13 -5.15 0.75 9.08
N ARG A 14 -3.89 1.13 8.84
CA ARG A 14 -3.01 1.84 9.77
C ARG A 14 -2.55 3.12 9.10
N ILE A 15 -3.49 4.03 8.88
CA ILE A 15 -3.27 5.23 8.06
C ILE A 15 -3.40 6.53 8.85
N ASN A 16 -3.91 6.47 10.07
CA ASN A 16 -4.00 7.64 10.94
C ASN A 16 -2.80 7.76 11.91
N GLN A 17 -1.95 6.73 11.97
CA GLN A 17 -0.78 6.69 12.83
C GLN A 17 0.25 5.71 12.28
N CYS A 18 1.55 6.00 12.49
CA CYS A 18 2.63 5.08 12.15
C CYS A 18 2.67 3.88 13.09
N TYR A 19 3.05 2.75 12.53
CA TYR A 19 3.29 1.51 13.27
C TYR A 19 4.65 0.94 12.84
N ARG A 20 5.29 0.21 13.74
CA ARG A 20 6.48 -0.58 13.45
C ARG A 20 6.34 -1.98 14.07
N PHE A 21 7.03 -2.95 13.49
CA PHE A 21 7.04 -4.29 14.06
C PHE A 21 7.97 -4.32 15.27
N CYS A 22 7.48 -4.87 16.39
CA CYS A 22 8.25 -5.03 17.61
C CYS A 22 8.61 -6.51 17.82
N ASN A 23 9.91 -6.83 17.70
CA ASN A 23 10.38 -8.21 17.83
C ASN A 23 10.15 -8.78 19.22
N GLN A 24 10.23 -7.95 20.27
CA GLN A 24 10.02 -8.38 21.65
C GLN A 24 8.58 -8.79 21.91
N GLU A 25 7.62 -8.08 21.34
CA GLU A 25 6.19 -8.35 21.48
C GLU A 25 5.62 -9.19 20.35
N ASN A 26 6.41 -9.42 19.29
CA ASN A 26 6.03 -10.16 18.08
C ASN A 26 4.74 -9.61 17.44
N LYS A 27 4.59 -8.28 17.41
CA LYS A 27 3.43 -7.60 16.81
C LYS A 27 3.79 -6.19 16.40
N SER A 28 2.94 -5.58 15.58
CA SER A 28 3.06 -4.16 15.22
C SER A 28 2.56 -3.29 16.36
N VAL A 29 3.30 -2.24 16.67
CA VAL A 29 2.98 -1.29 17.74
C VAL A 29 2.97 0.14 17.20
N PRO A 30 2.16 1.04 17.78
CA PRO A 30 2.21 2.46 17.43
C PRO A 30 3.60 3.05 17.69
N CYS A 31 4.02 3.96 16.85
CA CYS A 31 5.35 4.57 16.99
C CYS A 31 5.39 5.99 16.44
N ASP A 32 6.51 6.66 16.73
CA ASP A 32 6.83 7.98 16.17
C ASP A 32 7.26 7.81 14.69
N PRO A 33 6.93 8.76 13.79
CA PRO A 33 7.35 8.68 12.38
C PRO A 33 8.84 8.52 12.13
N PHE A 34 9.69 8.97 13.04
CA PHE A 34 11.14 8.88 12.90
C PHE A 34 11.75 7.60 13.46
N GLU A 35 10.98 6.71 14.07
CA GLU A 35 11.49 5.44 14.55
C GLU A 35 11.79 4.49 13.37
N ASP A 36 12.78 3.63 13.55
CA ASP A 36 13.13 2.61 12.53
C ASP A 36 11.92 1.73 12.23
N GLY A 37 11.64 1.58 10.93
CA GLY A 37 10.53 0.75 10.47
C GLY A 37 9.16 1.38 10.59
N ALA A 38 9.06 2.65 11.04
CA ALA A 38 7.80 3.37 11.15
C ALA A 38 7.15 3.51 9.76
N ARG A 39 5.87 3.14 9.65
CA ARG A 39 5.14 3.22 8.38
C ARG A 39 3.64 3.30 8.59
N TYR A 40 2.98 3.90 7.60
CA TYR A 40 1.53 3.78 7.41
C TYR A 40 1.30 2.61 6.45
N GLU A 41 0.27 1.83 6.67
CA GLU A 41 0.03 0.63 5.88
C GLU A 41 -1.45 0.29 5.86
N THR A 42 -1.92 -0.20 4.72
CA THR A 42 -3.20 -0.85 4.63
C THR A 42 -3.11 -2.02 3.66
N LYS A 43 -3.80 -3.11 3.98
CA LYS A 43 -4.03 -4.20 3.06
C LYS A 43 -5.37 -3.99 2.38
N PHE A 44 -5.55 -4.58 1.22
CA PHE A 44 -6.81 -4.51 0.50
C PHE A 44 -7.07 -5.82 -0.23
N ARG A 45 -8.33 -6.20 -0.31
CA ARG A 45 -8.78 -7.45 -0.88
C ARG A 45 -9.52 -7.20 -2.17
N MET A 46 -9.14 -7.94 -3.22
CA MET A 46 -9.64 -7.75 -4.57
C MET A 46 -10.17 -9.07 -5.13
N ASP A 47 -11.15 -8.97 -6.04
CA ASP A 47 -11.51 -10.12 -6.86
C ASP A 47 -10.45 -10.35 -7.94
N LYS A 48 -10.60 -11.44 -8.70
CA LYS A 48 -9.65 -11.82 -9.73
C LYS A 48 -9.49 -10.76 -10.83
N ASP A 49 -10.58 -10.14 -11.24
CA ASP A 49 -10.55 -9.13 -12.31
C ASP A 49 -9.86 -7.85 -11.85
N GLN A 50 -10.14 -7.42 -10.63
CA GLN A 50 -9.46 -6.26 -10.02
C GLN A 50 -7.96 -6.53 -9.88
N ALA A 51 -7.58 -7.72 -9.42
CA ALA A 51 -6.18 -8.10 -9.27
C ALA A 51 -5.45 -8.14 -10.61
N LYS A 52 -6.08 -8.68 -11.66
CA LYS A 52 -5.52 -8.70 -13.01
C LYS A 52 -5.28 -7.28 -13.54
N SER A 53 -6.25 -6.40 -13.36
CA SER A 53 -6.17 -5.02 -13.82
C SER A 53 -5.03 -4.28 -13.12
N LEU A 54 -4.91 -4.43 -11.81
CA LEU A 54 -3.84 -3.80 -11.04
C LEU A 54 -2.47 -4.38 -11.41
N TYR A 55 -2.37 -5.70 -11.52
CA TYR A 55 -1.12 -6.35 -11.92
C TYR A 55 -0.65 -5.86 -13.29
N LYS A 56 -1.56 -5.73 -14.24
CA LYS A 56 -1.24 -5.24 -15.59
C LYS A 56 -0.70 -3.81 -15.54
N ALA A 57 -1.31 -2.94 -14.74
CA ALA A 57 -0.83 -1.58 -14.57
C ALA A 57 0.56 -1.54 -13.90
N MET A 58 0.77 -2.38 -12.90
CA MET A 58 2.07 -2.51 -12.22
C MET A 58 3.14 -3.05 -13.17
N ALA A 59 2.81 -4.05 -13.98
CA ALA A 59 3.74 -4.62 -14.97
C ALA A 59 4.14 -3.59 -16.02
N THR A 60 3.22 -2.75 -16.45
CA THR A 60 3.51 -1.66 -17.38
C THR A 60 4.49 -0.65 -16.75
N ALA A 61 4.24 -0.24 -15.51
CA ALA A 61 5.13 0.68 -14.79
C ALA A 61 6.51 0.06 -14.60
N TYR A 62 6.57 -1.21 -14.26
CA TYR A 62 7.83 -1.96 -14.11
C TYR A 62 8.61 -1.99 -15.42
N ALA A 63 7.96 -2.32 -16.52
CA ALA A 63 8.59 -2.41 -17.84
C ALA A 63 9.17 -1.05 -18.30
N GLU A 64 8.50 0.05 -17.98
CA GLU A 64 8.95 1.39 -18.33
C GLU A 64 10.21 1.82 -17.55
N ARG A 65 10.40 1.31 -16.35
CA ARG A 65 11.47 1.75 -15.45
C ARG A 65 12.55 0.71 -15.20
N ARG A 66 12.33 -0.55 -15.61
CA ARG A 66 13.32 -1.59 -15.33
C ARG A 66 14.64 -1.34 -16.10
N GLU A 67 15.76 -1.69 -15.47
CA GLU A 67 17.05 -1.71 -16.12
C GLU A 67 17.26 -3.04 -16.84
N LYS A 68 18.17 -3.09 -17.80
CA LYS A 68 18.43 -4.32 -18.59
C LYS A 68 18.82 -5.53 -17.73
N SER A 69 19.44 -5.29 -16.59
CA SER A 69 19.87 -6.35 -15.67
C SER A 69 18.71 -6.94 -14.85
N TRP A 70 17.54 -6.27 -14.82
CA TRP A 70 16.38 -6.73 -14.05
C TRP A 70 15.63 -7.81 -14.82
N PRO A 71 14.98 -8.77 -14.12
CA PRO A 71 14.11 -9.73 -14.78
C PRO A 71 13.05 -9.05 -15.64
N GLU A 72 12.72 -9.64 -16.77
CA GLU A 72 11.71 -9.08 -17.67
C GLU A 72 10.29 -9.18 -17.10
N LYS A 73 10.02 -10.26 -16.38
CA LYS A 73 8.68 -10.54 -15.85
C LYS A 73 8.57 -10.09 -14.40
N LEU A 74 7.53 -9.31 -14.12
CA LEU A 74 7.19 -8.91 -12.75
C LEU A 74 6.65 -10.13 -11.97
N ALA A 75 7.22 -10.38 -10.78
CA ALA A 75 6.70 -11.41 -9.90
C ALA A 75 5.31 -11.03 -9.38
N MET A 76 4.47 -12.03 -9.08
CA MET A 76 3.12 -11.79 -8.56
C MET A 76 3.20 -11.13 -7.17
N PRO A 77 2.73 -9.89 -7.00
CA PRO A 77 2.85 -9.17 -5.73
C PRO A 77 1.70 -9.43 -4.76
N PHE A 78 0.69 -10.19 -5.15
CA PHE A 78 -0.50 -10.41 -4.33
C PHE A 78 -0.54 -11.83 -3.80
N GLU A 79 -1.07 -11.98 -2.58
CA GLU A 79 -1.36 -13.29 -1.99
C GLU A 79 -2.80 -13.68 -2.27
N GLN A 80 -3.03 -14.95 -2.59
CA GLN A 80 -4.37 -15.48 -2.77
C GLN A 80 -4.88 -16.02 -1.44
N ASP A 81 -6.10 -15.61 -1.05
CA ASP A 81 -6.70 -16.10 0.20
C ASP A 81 -7.54 -17.36 -0.03
N GLU A 82 -8.18 -17.85 1.04
CA GLU A 82 -8.98 -19.08 1.03
C GLU A 82 -10.21 -19.01 0.11
N ASP A 83 -10.71 -17.81 -0.16
CA ASP A 83 -11.89 -17.58 -0.99
C ASP A 83 -11.54 -17.24 -2.45
N ASP A 84 -10.31 -17.54 -2.88
CA ASP A 84 -9.77 -17.21 -4.21
C ASP A 84 -9.75 -15.69 -4.50
N MET A 85 -9.79 -14.86 -3.46
CA MET A 85 -9.58 -13.43 -3.57
C MET A 85 -8.09 -13.12 -3.45
N PHE A 86 -7.69 -11.95 -3.91
CA PHE A 86 -6.30 -11.51 -3.87
C PHE A 86 -6.12 -10.38 -2.88
N VAL A 87 -5.06 -10.44 -2.08
CA VAL A 87 -4.74 -9.42 -1.08
C VAL A 87 -3.45 -8.72 -1.47
N GLY A 88 -3.53 -7.40 -1.60
CA GLY A 88 -2.39 -6.54 -1.82
C GLY A 88 -2.13 -5.65 -0.61
N LYS A 89 -1.02 -4.92 -0.66
CA LYS A 89 -0.60 -4.05 0.43
C LYS A 89 -0.08 -2.73 -0.12
N ALA A 90 -0.49 -1.62 0.49
CA ALA A 90 0.02 -0.29 0.19
C ALA A 90 0.70 0.28 1.44
N VAL A 91 1.89 0.85 1.28
CA VAL A 91 2.74 1.28 2.40
C VAL A 91 3.27 2.68 2.13
N LEU A 92 3.41 3.47 3.19
CA LEU A 92 4.08 4.76 3.16
C LEU A 92 5.02 4.86 4.37
N LYS A 93 6.30 5.09 4.15
CA LYS A 93 7.25 5.30 5.25
C LYS A 93 6.85 6.48 6.12
N GLY A 94 7.12 6.38 7.43
CA GLY A 94 6.83 7.45 8.38
C GLY A 94 7.67 8.72 8.18
N ALA A 95 8.89 8.56 7.66
CA ALA A 95 9.77 9.69 7.38
C ALA A 95 10.78 9.36 6.30
N TYR A 96 11.24 10.40 5.61
CA TYR A 96 12.34 10.31 4.64
C TYR A 96 13.42 11.30 5.08
N GLY A 97 14.56 10.77 5.55
CA GLY A 97 15.64 11.60 6.08
C GLY A 97 15.20 12.37 7.34
N LYS A 98 15.25 13.68 7.28
CA LYS A 98 14.90 14.56 8.42
C LYS A 98 13.44 15.00 8.42
N ASP A 99 12.68 14.66 7.38
CA ASP A 99 11.32 15.15 7.20
C ASP A 99 10.31 14.05 7.46
N ALA A 100 9.37 14.30 8.35
CA ALA A 100 8.24 13.39 8.57
C ALA A 100 7.32 13.41 7.34
N THR A 101 6.84 12.21 6.95
CA THR A 101 5.89 12.08 5.85
C THR A 101 4.53 12.59 6.30
N ALA A 102 3.85 13.34 5.44
CA ALA A 102 2.45 13.70 5.69
C ALA A 102 1.60 12.43 5.74
N LYS A 103 0.67 12.36 6.70
CA LYS A 103 -0.25 11.22 6.81
C LYS A 103 -1.03 11.04 5.52
N PRO A 104 -1.35 9.79 5.11
CA PRO A 104 -2.25 9.58 3.99
C PRO A 104 -3.58 10.28 4.25
N LYS A 105 -4.07 11.01 3.26
CA LYS A 105 -5.34 11.71 3.40
C LYS A 105 -6.50 10.75 3.20
N GLN A 106 -7.58 10.98 3.92
CA GLN A 106 -8.79 10.18 3.84
C GLN A 106 -9.93 11.05 3.33
N TYR A 107 -10.74 10.51 2.43
CA TYR A 107 -11.86 11.22 1.81
C TYR A 107 -13.14 10.39 1.91
N ASP A 108 -14.28 11.05 2.03
CA ASP A 108 -15.57 10.37 1.97
C ASP A 108 -15.96 10.09 0.51
N ALA A 109 -17.12 9.46 0.30
CA ALA A 109 -17.60 9.09 -1.04
C ALA A 109 -17.86 10.31 -1.95
N LYS A 110 -17.95 11.50 -1.38
CA LYS A 110 -18.16 12.75 -2.11
C LYS A 110 -16.87 13.54 -2.30
N SER A 111 -15.72 12.90 -2.03
CA SER A 111 -14.39 13.48 -2.13
C SER A 111 -14.12 14.60 -1.14
N LYS A 112 -14.86 14.64 -0.04
CA LYS A 112 -14.62 15.57 1.05
C LYS A 112 -13.56 15.01 2.00
N GLU A 113 -12.54 15.80 2.33
CA GLU A 113 -11.47 15.38 3.22
C GLU A 113 -12.00 15.11 4.63
N LEU A 114 -11.68 13.93 5.17
CA LEU A 114 -12.04 13.53 6.52
C LEU A 114 -10.96 14.03 7.51
N PRO A 115 -11.30 14.16 8.82
CA PRO A 115 -10.31 14.53 9.84
C PRO A 115 -9.12 13.57 9.86
N GLU A 116 -7.93 14.08 10.23
CA GLU A 116 -6.70 13.27 10.30
C GLU A 116 -6.80 12.11 11.30
N ASP A 117 -7.60 12.26 12.33
CA ASP A 117 -7.82 11.25 13.36
C ASP A 117 -8.95 10.26 13.04
N PHE A 118 -9.56 10.37 11.86
CA PHE A 118 -10.61 9.45 11.45
C PHE A 118 -10.09 8.02 11.40
N LYS A 119 -10.79 7.11 12.05
CA LYS A 119 -10.41 5.70 12.13
C LYS A 119 -11.22 4.87 11.16
N LEU A 120 -10.61 4.53 10.03
CA LEU A 120 -11.20 3.61 9.07
C LEU A 120 -11.13 2.20 9.63
N THR A 121 -12.20 1.42 9.49
CA THR A 121 -12.27 0.06 10.02
C THR A 121 -12.09 -1.00 8.93
N THR A 122 -11.58 -2.17 9.34
CA THR A 122 -11.49 -3.35 8.47
C THR A 122 -12.88 -3.74 7.96
N GLY A 123 -12.95 -4.08 6.68
CA GLY A 123 -14.22 -4.45 6.02
C GLY A 123 -14.87 -3.31 5.27
N SER A 124 -14.38 -2.07 5.43
CA SER A 124 -14.84 -0.94 4.63
C SER A 124 -14.50 -1.16 3.16
N VAL A 125 -15.37 -0.72 2.27
CA VAL A 125 -15.13 -0.78 0.82
C VAL A 125 -14.85 0.63 0.33
N GLY A 126 -13.77 0.77 -0.43
CA GLY A 126 -13.39 2.08 -0.93
C GLY A 126 -12.33 2.02 -2.02
N ASN A 127 -11.78 3.18 -2.31
CA ASN A 127 -10.72 3.33 -3.31
C ASN A 127 -9.43 3.70 -2.59
N ILE A 128 -8.32 3.19 -3.13
CA ILE A 128 -6.98 3.49 -2.60
C ILE A 128 -6.16 4.15 -3.71
N ALA A 129 -5.58 5.31 -3.44
CA ALA A 129 -4.68 5.98 -4.35
C ALA A 129 -3.24 5.62 -4.02
N VAL A 130 -2.51 5.14 -5.01
CA VAL A 130 -1.13 4.66 -4.84
C VAL A 130 -0.23 5.20 -5.94
N VAL A 131 1.08 5.22 -5.67
CA VAL A 131 2.11 5.48 -6.68
C VAL A 131 2.95 4.21 -6.83
N PHE A 132 3.22 3.81 -8.05
CA PHE A 132 4.04 2.63 -8.34
C PHE A 132 5.52 2.96 -8.24
N VAL A 133 6.26 2.16 -7.46
CA VAL A 133 7.71 2.30 -7.31
C VAL A 133 8.38 0.97 -7.67
N PRO A 134 8.82 0.79 -8.92
CA PRO A 134 9.53 -0.42 -9.32
C PRO A 134 10.87 -0.56 -8.58
N TYR A 135 11.24 -1.80 -8.27
CA TYR A 135 12.50 -2.10 -7.58
C TYR A 135 13.05 -3.45 -8.02
N ASN A 136 14.34 -3.62 -7.80
CA ASN A 136 15.03 -4.91 -7.96
C ASN A 136 16.07 -5.02 -6.86
N MET A 137 15.74 -5.75 -5.82
CA MET A 137 16.62 -6.05 -4.69
C MET A 137 16.83 -7.56 -4.62
N ARG A 138 16.44 -8.21 -3.53
CA ARG A 138 16.42 -9.69 -3.45
C ARG A 138 15.46 -10.26 -4.47
N ASP A 139 14.28 -9.63 -4.54
CA ASP A 139 13.25 -9.92 -5.53
C ASP A 139 13.00 -8.69 -6.38
N ASN A 140 12.42 -8.88 -7.53
CA ASN A 140 11.95 -7.77 -8.34
C ASN A 140 10.47 -7.51 -8.05
N GLY A 141 10.05 -6.27 -8.14
CA GLY A 141 8.66 -5.94 -7.90
C GLY A 141 8.32 -4.49 -8.08
N VAL A 142 7.09 -4.16 -7.73
CA VAL A 142 6.60 -2.80 -7.69
C VAL A 142 5.96 -2.57 -6.33
N SER A 143 6.49 -1.63 -5.57
CA SER A 143 5.87 -1.20 -4.32
C SER A 143 4.69 -0.29 -4.61
N LEU A 144 3.61 -0.46 -3.85
CA LEU A 144 2.47 0.43 -3.88
C LEU A 144 2.63 1.45 -2.76
N ARG A 145 3.07 2.65 -3.14
CA ARG A 145 3.24 3.74 -2.16
C ARG A 145 1.90 4.38 -1.90
N LEU A 146 1.42 4.29 -0.66
CA LEU A 146 0.12 4.82 -0.25
C LEU A 146 0.10 6.34 -0.31
N LYS A 147 -0.96 6.90 -0.91
CA LYS A 147 -1.17 8.36 -1.00
C LYS A 147 -2.45 8.80 -0.30
N ALA A 148 -3.54 8.09 -0.53
CA ALA A 148 -4.85 8.46 0.02
C ALA A 148 -5.80 7.27 0.02
N VAL A 149 -6.88 7.37 0.74
CA VAL A 149 -7.92 6.35 0.82
C VAL A 149 -9.32 6.95 0.64
#